data_0508536c63092640371a45b3dadb49ee
#
_entry.id   0508536c63092640371a45b3dadb49ee
#
_cell.length_a   1.000
_cell.length_b   1.000
_cell.length_c   1.000
_cell.angle_alpha   90.00
_cell.angle_beta   90.00
_cell.angle_gamma   90.00
#
_symmetry.space_group_name_H-M   'P 1'
#
loop_
_entity.id
_entity.type
_entity.pdbx_description
1 polymer ?
#
loop_
_entity_poly.entity_id
_entity_poly.type
_entity_poly.pdbx_seq_one_letter_code
_entity_poly.pdbx_strand_id
1 'polypeptide(L)'
;MKRWILASCPLIVMFILSGYGFKPFKVEVPEQLRVKEPTLVSFPQDEALLSNYQIAPPFLGSQFIGFKEALAFKESQGNYFVTNTFGYLGKYQFGLGTLELVGVYNGNQFLNNPVLQEKVFLVNTSRNKWILRRDIKRFVGVYMNGVEVTESGILAAAHLAGPGNVKLYLRSHGRMEISDGYGTSISNYMKKFSGYDVSMIEAKRNPRI
;
A
#
# COMPACT_ATOMS: atom_id res chain seq x y z
N MET A 1 16.72 -27.22 -54.42
CA MET A 1 16.13 -26.55 -53.22
C MET A 1 16.51 -25.07 -53.09
N LYS A 2 17.78 -24.65 -53.27
CA LYS A 2 18.18 -23.21 -53.12
C LYS A 2 17.48 -22.22 -54.08
N ARG A 3 17.12 -22.62 -55.27
CA ARG A 3 16.49 -21.73 -56.28
C ARG A 3 15.02 -21.36 -55.94
N TRP A 4 14.31 -22.22 -55.24
CA TRP A 4 12.89 -21.96 -54.80
C TRP A 4 12.82 -21.01 -53.62
N ILE A 5 13.81 -21.04 -52.74
CA ILE A 5 13.90 -20.14 -51.59
C ILE A 5 14.16 -18.69 -52.04
N LEU A 6 15.00 -18.52 -53.11
CA LEU A 6 15.31 -17.18 -53.68
C LEU A 6 14.09 -16.55 -54.40
N ALA A 7 13.15 -17.35 -54.91
CA ALA A 7 11.95 -16.85 -55.61
C ALA A 7 10.78 -16.59 -54.67
N SER A 8 10.69 -17.36 -53.57
CA SER A 8 9.59 -17.17 -52.59
C SER A 8 9.85 -16.08 -51.55
N CYS A 9 11.11 -15.80 -51.21
CA CYS A 9 11.46 -14.77 -50.23
C CYS A 9 10.94 -13.35 -50.60
N PRO A 10 11.12 -12.85 -51.84
CA PRO A 10 10.62 -11.53 -52.20
C PRO A 10 9.12 -11.46 -52.22
N LEU A 11 8.39 -12.55 -52.54
CA LEU A 11 6.93 -12.59 -52.49
C LEU A 11 6.39 -12.53 -51.06
N ILE A 12 7.04 -13.19 -50.11
CA ILE A 12 6.71 -13.14 -48.70
C ILE A 12 6.94 -11.71 -48.12
N VAL A 13 8.09 -11.11 -48.48
CA VAL A 13 8.40 -9.73 -48.09
C VAL A 13 7.40 -8.73 -48.67
N MET A 14 7.01 -8.92 -49.94
CA MET A 14 6.01 -8.07 -50.57
C MET A 14 4.60 -8.23 -49.92
N PHE A 15 4.25 -9.43 -49.47
CA PHE A 15 3.02 -9.72 -48.78
C PHE A 15 2.98 -9.09 -47.40
N ILE A 16 4.11 -9.09 -46.68
CA ILE A 16 4.26 -8.44 -45.38
C ILE A 16 4.21 -6.91 -45.52
N LEU A 17 4.89 -6.36 -46.52
CA LEU A 17 4.95 -4.91 -46.80
C LEU A 17 3.61 -4.35 -47.35
N SER A 18 2.78 -5.19 -47.97
CA SER A 18 1.44 -4.76 -48.48
C SER A 18 0.41 -4.56 -47.38
N GLY A 19 0.74 -4.85 -46.10
CA GLY A 19 -0.17 -4.62 -44.97
C GLY A 19 -1.42 -5.53 -44.96
N TYR A 20 -1.53 -6.50 -45.89
CA TYR A 20 -2.69 -7.38 -45.99
C TYR A 20 -2.88 -8.32 -44.78
N GLY A 21 -1.85 -8.43 -43.93
CA GLY A 21 -1.88 -9.25 -42.70
C GLY A 21 -2.30 -8.51 -41.44
N PHE A 22 -2.28 -7.21 -41.42
CA PHE A 22 -2.61 -6.40 -40.24
C PHE A 22 -3.93 -5.66 -40.46
N LYS A 23 -5.05 -6.30 -40.14
CA LYS A 23 -6.29 -5.53 -39.93
C LYS A 23 -6.11 -4.73 -38.64
N PRO A 24 -6.15 -3.39 -38.66
CA PRO A 24 -6.10 -2.63 -37.41
C PRO A 24 -7.31 -3.05 -36.55
N PHE A 25 -7.04 -3.42 -35.32
CA PHE A 25 -8.09 -3.74 -34.35
C PHE A 25 -8.86 -2.45 -34.10
N LYS A 26 -10.09 -2.40 -34.61
CA LYS A 26 -10.97 -1.26 -34.43
C LYS A 26 -11.54 -1.34 -33.03
N VAL A 27 -10.96 -0.59 -32.09
CA VAL A 27 -11.52 -0.45 -30.76
C VAL A 27 -12.80 0.38 -30.86
N GLU A 28 -13.96 -0.24 -30.68
CA GLU A 28 -15.21 0.48 -30.51
C GLU A 28 -15.33 0.96 -29.08
N VAL A 29 -15.22 2.27 -28.89
CA VAL A 29 -15.45 2.89 -27.58
C VAL A 29 -16.95 2.86 -27.32
N PRO A 30 -17.41 2.24 -26.21
CA PRO A 30 -18.82 2.25 -25.81
C PRO A 30 -19.36 3.67 -25.77
N GLU A 31 -20.62 3.85 -26.18
CA GLU A 31 -21.21 5.20 -26.34
C GLU A 31 -21.23 6.01 -25.02
N GLN A 32 -21.34 5.30 -23.89
CA GLN A 32 -21.27 5.89 -22.56
C GLN A 32 -19.89 6.50 -22.20
N LEU A 33 -18.83 6.07 -22.89
CA LEU A 33 -17.46 6.58 -22.72
C LEU A 33 -17.03 7.56 -23.80
N ARG A 34 -17.94 7.90 -24.73
CA ARG A 34 -17.68 8.90 -25.78
C ARG A 34 -17.97 10.28 -25.22
N VAL A 35 -16.98 11.14 -25.22
CA VAL A 35 -17.15 12.56 -24.93
C VAL A 35 -17.90 13.19 -26.12
N LYS A 36 -19.14 13.63 -25.90
CA LYS A 36 -20.00 14.21 -26.95
C LYS A 36 -19.74 15.70 -27.16
N GLU A 37 -19.15 16.37 -26.18
CA GLU A 37 -18.83 17.79 -26.23
C GLU A 37 -17.43 18.02 -25.65
N PRO A 38 -16.68 19.03 -26.13
CA PRO A 38 -15.40 19.41 -25.54
C PRO A 38 -15.61 19.81 -24.09
N THR A 39 -15.10 18.98 -23.15
CA THR A 39 -15.15 19.30 -21.73
C THR A 39 -13.99 20.26 -21.45
N LEU A 40 -14.29 21.49 -21.09
CA LEU A 40 -13.30 22.44 -20.60
C LEU A 40 -12.82 21.95 -19.22
N VAL A 41 -11.62 21.42 -19.17
CA VAL A 41 -10.92 21.15 -17.90
C VAL A 41 -10.32 22.47 -17.44
N SER A 42 -10.95 23.10 -16.45
CA SER A 42 -10.37 24.27 -15.78
C SER A 42 -9.29 23.79 -14.81
N PHE A 43 -8.04 24.05 -15.14
CA PHE A 43 -6.95 23.94 -14.17
C PHE A 43 -6.87 25.25 -13.40
N PRO A 44 -6.75 25.24 -12.05
CA PRO A 44 -6.43 26.43 -11.30
C PRO A 44 -5.08 26.96 -11.79
N GLN A 45 -5.08 28.17 -12.37
CA GLN A 45 -3.84 28.79 -12.87
C GLN A 45 -3.05 29.52 -11.78
N ASP A 46 -3.61 29.64 -10.58
CA ASP A 46 -2.93 30.27 -9.45
C ASP A 46 -2.11 29.26 -8.65
N GLU A 47 -0.78 29.36 -8.75
CA GLU A 47 0.15 28.58 -7.92
C GLU A 47 -0.10 28.81 -6.43
N ALA A 48 -0.62 29.96 -6.00
CA ALA A 48 -1.04 30.26 -4.65
C ALA A 48 -2.22 29.41 -4.16
N LEU A 49 -3.13 29.01 -5.08
CA LEU A 49 -4.21 28.07 -4.74
C LEU A 49 -3.69 26.62 -4.60
N LEU A 50 -2.70 26.23 -5.39
CA LEU A 50 -2.10 24.90 -5.31
C LEU A 50 -1.30 24.70 -4.02
N SER A 51 -0.68 25.75 -3.48
CA SER A 51 0.05 25.68 -2.20
C SER A 51 -0.83 25.47 -0.97
N ASN A 52 -2.14 25.79 -1.07
CA ASN A 52 -3.12 25.62 -0.01
C ASN A 52 -3.90 24.29 -0.08
N TYR A 53 -3.72 23.51 -1.13
CA TYR A 53 -4.26 22.15 -1.16
C TYR A 53 -3.41 21.26 -0.25
N GLN A 54 -3.76 21.21 1.03
CA GLN A 54 -3.31 20.10 1.86
C GLN A 54 -3.89 18.82 1.25
N ILE A 55 -3.01 17.99 0.67
CA ILE A 55 -3.40 16.65 0.22
C ILE A 55 -3.82 15.89 1.48
N ALA A 56 -5.12 15.93 1.78
CA ALA A 56 -5.70 15.15 2.85
C ALA A 56 -6.04 13.75 2.30
N PRO A 57 -5.77 12.67 3.05
CA PRO A 57 -6.21 11.35 2.62
C PRO A 57 -7.74 11.32 2.52
N PRO A 58 -8.31 10.65 1.52
CA PRO A 58 -9.76 10.48 1.46
C PRO A 58 -10.24 9.78 2.74
N PHE A 59 -11.25 10.37 3.41
CA PHE A 59 -11.86 9.74 4.57
C PHE A 59 -12.80 8.62 4.10
N LEU A 60 -12.36 7.37 4.25
CA LEU A 60 -13.10 6.18 3.87
C LEU A 60 -13.88 5.56 5.05
N GLY A 61 -14.24 6.37 6.03
CA GLY A 61 -14.90 5.92 7.26
C GLY A 61 -13.92 5.31 8.27
N SER A 62 -14.46 4.92 9.43
CA SER A 62 -13.69 4.34 10.54
C SER A 62 -13.57 2.81 10.48
N GLN A 63 -14.08 2.17 9.43
CA GLN A 63 -13.95 0.73 9.22
C GLN A 63 -12.52 0.34 8.77
N PHE A 64 -12.25 -0.96 8.68
CA PHE A 64 -10.94 -1.49 8.29
C PHE A 64 -10.40 -0.93 6.98
N ILE A 65 -11.25 -0.70 5.98
CA ILE A 65 -10.82 -0.10 4.71
C ILE A 65 -10.24 1.31 4.94
N GLY A 66 -10.88 2.11 5.78
CA GLY A 66 -10.39 3.43 6.17
C GLY A 66 -9.06 3.36 6.92
N PHE A 67 -8.92 2.43 7.87
CA PHE A 67 -7.66 2.17 8.57
C PHE A 67 -6.52 1.86 7.61
N LYS A 68 -6.76 0.89 6.70
CA LYS A 68 -5.78 0.42 5.74
C LYS A 68 -5.31 1.53 4.80
N GLU A 69 -6.26 2.28 4.21
CA GLU A 69 -5.94 3.34 3.26
C GLU A 69 -5.33 4.58 3.94
N ALA A 70 -5.76 4.93 5.15
CA ALA A 70 -5.14 6.01 5.93
C ALA A 70 -3.68 5.70 6.27
N LEU A 71 -3.39 4.44 6.62
CA LEU A 71 -2.02 3.99 6.88
C LEU A 71 -1.20 4.02 5.58
N ALA A 72 -1.71 3.45 4.49
CA ALA A 72 -1.07 3.49 3.17
C ALA A 72 -0.77 4.91 2.71
N PHE A 73 -1.69 5.84 2.93
CA PHE A 73 -1.48 7.25 2.58
C PHE A 73 -0.35 7.87 3.41
N LYS A 74 -0.26 7.55 4.70
CA LYS A 74 0.84 8.04 5.55
C LYS A 74 2.18 7.48 5.12
N GLU A 75 2.25 6.22 4.67
CA GLU A 75 3.49 5.54 4.29
C GLU A 75 4.02 5.97 2.91
N SER A 76 3.14 6.04 1.89
CA SER A 76 3.55 6.24 0.50
C SER A 76 2.60 7.09 -0.32
N GLN A 77 1.62 7.76 0.30
CA GLN A 77 0.49 8.39 -0.38
C GLN A 77 -0.33 7.39 -1.22
N GLY A 78 -0.31 6.11 -0.84
CA GLY A 78 -1.00 5.02 -1.53
C GLY A 78 -0.28 4.46 -2.75
N ASN A 79 0.98 4.85 -2.98
CA ASN A 79 1.74 4.43 -4.16
C ASN A 79 2.32 3.01 -3.99
N TYR A 80 1.90 2.07 -4.85
CA TYR A 80 2.37 0.70 -4.85
C TYR A 80 3.82 0.53 -5.34
N PHE A 81 4.32 1.44 -6.16
CA PHE A 81 5.56 1.25 -6.94
C PHE A 81 6.74 2.07 -6.41
N VAL A 82 6.64 2.56 -5.18
CA VAL A 82 7.68 3.41 -4.60
C VAL A 82 8.58 2.62 -3.64
N THR A 83 9.86 2.96 -3.66
CA THR A 83 10.85 2.56 -2.65
C THR A 83 11.38 3.82 -2.00
N ASN A 84 11.41 3.86 -0.66
CA ASN A 84 11.94 5.01 0.05
C ASN A 84 13.47 4.96 0.20
N THR A 85 14.05 6.00 0.80
CA THR A 85 15.51 6.12 1.00
C THR A 85 16.12 5.05 1.90
N PHE A 86 15.32 4.38 2.74
CA PHE A 86 15.74 3.27 3.59
C PHE A 86 15.50 1.90 2.97
N GLY A 87 15.01 1.83 1.71
CA GLY A 87 14.75 0.58 1.00
C GLY A 87 13.43 -0.10 1.37
N TYR A 88 12.50 0.60 2.02
CA TYR A 88 11.14 0.07 2.25
C TYR A 88 10.31 0.14 0.98
N LEU A 89 9.47 -0.88 0.75
CA LEU A 89 8.84 -1.16 -0.53
C LEU A 89 7.32 -0.96 -0.51
N GLY A 90 6.83 -0.32 -1.56
CA GLY A 90 5.44 -0.29 -1.98
C GLY A 90 4.51 0.55 -1.13
N LYS A 91 3.21 0.32 -1.32
CA LYS A 91 2.10 1.10 -0.72
C LYS A 91 2.19 1.22 0.80
N TYR A 92 2.63 0.16 1.47
CA TYR A 92 2.71 0.07 2.93
C TYR A 92 4.13 0.12 3.46
N GLN A 93 5.12 0.42 2.63
CA GLN A 93 6.52 0.57 3.00
C GLN A 93 7.07 -0.61 3.82
N PHE A 94 7.02 -1.83 3.26
CA PHE A 94 7.54 -3.02 3.91
C PHE A 94 9.04 -3.18 3.71
N GLY A 95 9.76 -3.47 4.80
CA GLY A 95 11.14 -3.90 4.76
C GLY A 95 11.27 -5.38 4.36
N LEU A 96 12.38 -5.74 3.68
CA LEU A 96 12.63 -7.12 3.20
C LEU A 96 12.53 -8.16 4.32
N GLY A 97 13.09 -7.89 5.50
CA GLY A 97 12.99 -8.81 6.63
C GLY A 97 11.55 -9.07 7.10
N THR A 98 10.66 -8.07 6.99
CA THR A 98 9.24 -8.26 7.29
C THR A 98 8.54 -9.10 6.22
N LEU A 99 8.91 -8.93 4.95
CA LEU A 99 8.40 -9.73 3.83
C LEU A 99 8.78 -11.21 3.98
N GLU A 100 10.01 -11.50 4.35
CA GLU A 100 10.50 -12.86 4.62
C GLU A 100 9.72 -13.57 5.74
N LEU A 101 9.35 -12.84 6.80
CA LEU A 101 8.54 -13.40 7.90
C LEU A 101 7.18 -13.91 7.45
N VAL A 102 6.63 -13.36 6.38
CA VAL A 102 5.34 -13.76 5.82
C VAL A 102 5.46 -14.64 4.56
N GLY A 103 6.67 -15.01 4.17
CA GLY A 103 6.95 -15.94 3.07
C GLY A 103 7.22 -15.29 1.71
N VAL A 104 7.49 -13.99 1.67
CA VAL A 104 7.83 -13.25 0.45
C VAL A 104 9.33 -12.96 0.43
N TYR A 105 10.07 -13.58 -0.49
CA TYR A 105 11.53 -13.49 -0.57
C TYR A 105 12.04 -12.64 -1.74
N ASN A 106 11.17 -12.27 -2.66
CA ASN A 106 11.52 -11.45 -3.83
C ASN A 106 10.90 -10.06 -3.73
N GLY A 107 11.70 -9.07 -3.30
CA GLY A 107 11.26 -7.68 -3.15
C GLY A 107 10.82 -7.03 -4.47
N ASN A 108 11.44 -7.42 -5.59
CA ASN A 108 11.07 -6.89 -6.90
C ASN A 108 9.70 -7.40 -7.36
N GLN A 109 9.44 -8.69 -7.15
CA GLN A 109 8.11 -9.28 -7.39
C GLN A 109 7.05 -8.64 -6.50
N PHE A 110 7.37 -8.40 -5.23
CA PHE A 110 6.49 -7.72 -4.30
C PHE A 110 6.16 -6.30 -4.75
N LEU A 111 7.17 -5.49 -5.11
CA LEU A 111 7.00 -4.10 -5.54
C LEU A 111 6.11 -3.97 -6.77
N ASN A 112 6.21 -4.92 -7.71
CA ASN A 112 5.46 -4.92 -8.96
C ASN A 112 4.12 -5.69 -8.89
N ASN A 113 3.66 -6.08 -7.68
CA ASN A 113 2.43 -6.84 -7.51
C ASN A 113 1.52 -6.20 -6.44
N PRO A 114 0.62 -5.27 -6.82
CA PRO A 114 -0.32 -4.64 -5.88
C PRO A 114 -1.17 -5.64 -5.09
N VAL A 115 -1.64 -6.72 -5.71
CA VAL A 115 -2.45 -7.76 -5.05
C VAL A 115 -1.64 -8.46 -3.95
N LEU A 116 -0.38 -8.74 -4.20
CA LEU A 116 0.52 -9.32 -3.21
C LEU A 116 0.77 -8.36 -2.03
N GLN A 117 0.91 -7.06 -2.30
CA GLN A 117 1.09 -6.04 -1.26
C GLN A 117 -0.12 -5.97 -0.32
N GLU A 118 -1.34 -6.01 -0.87
CA GLU A 118 -2.57 -6.05 -0.07
C GLU A 118 -2.66 -7.30 0.81
N LYS A 119 -2.32 -8.47 0.26
CA LYS A 119 -2.28 -9.72 1.01
C LYS A 119 -1.24 -9.70 2.13
N VAL A 120 -0.03 -9.21 1.84
CA VAL A 120 1.05 -9.07 2.83
C VAL A 120 0.63 -8.16 3.98
N PHE A 121 -0.03 -7.05 3.68
CA PHE A 121 -0.55 -6.15 4.72
C PHE A 121 -1.50 -6.87 5.67
N LEU A 122 -2.48 -7.60 5.14
CA LEU A 122 -3.43 -8.38 5.96
C LEU A 122 -2.73 -9.44 6.80
N VAL A 123 -1.82 -10.21 6.19
CA VAL A 123 -1.09 -11.30 6.85
C VAL A 123 -0.19 -10.75 7.97
N ASN A 124 0.55 -9.67 7.70
CA ASN A 124 1.41 -9.04 8.71
C ASN A 124 0.60 -8.44 9.86
N THR A 125 -0.52 -7.77 9.57
CA THR A 125 -1.40 -7.19 10.59
C THR A 125 -2.01 -8.29 11.46
N SER A 126 -2.47 -9.38 10.86
CA SER A 126 -2.98 -10.58 11.55
C SER A 126 -1.94 -11.19 12.49
N ARG A 127 -0.68 -11.31 12.03
CA ARG A 127 0.45 -11.78 12.84
C ARG A 127 0.74 -10.83 14.01
N ASN A 128 0.78 -9.53 13.76
CA ASN A 128 1.01 -8.51 14.80
C ASN A 128 -0.10 -8.53 15.86
N LYS A 129 -1.37 -8.65 15.44
CA LYS A 129 -2.52 -8.80 16.35
C LYS A 129 -2.35 -10.04 17.25
N TRP A 130 -1.91 -11.17 16.70
CA TRP A 130 -1.67 -12.37 17.51
C TRP A 130 -0.52 -12.18 18.49
N ILE A 131 0.60 -11.59 18.09
CA ILE A 131 1.75 -11.33 18.95
C ILE A 131 1.36 -10.40 20.10
N LEU A 132 0.53 -9.40 19.82
CA LEU A 132 0.10 -8.37 20.76
C LEU A 132 -1.22 -8.68 21.49
N ARG A 133 -1.88 -9.82 21.23
CA ARG A 133 -3.21 -10.13 21.74
C ARG A 133 -3.39 -9.98 23.26
N ARG A 134 -2.36 -10.28 24.04
CA ARG A 134 -2.39 -10.12 25.51
C ARG A 134 -2.23 -8.66 25.91
N ASP A 135 -1.41 -7.92 25.19
CA ASP A 135 -1.16 -6.50 25.44
C ASP A 135 -2.38 -5.67 24.97
N ILE A 136 -3.01 -6.03 23.84
CA ILE A 136 -4.30 -5.46 23.38
C ILE A 136 -5.35 -5.62 24.49
N LYS A 137 -5.56 -6.86 24.98
CA LYS A 137 -6.55 -7.12 26.04
C LYS A 137 -6.27 -6.34 27.33
N ARG A 138 -5.00 -6.05 27.63
CA ARG A 138 -4.58 -5.39 28.86
C ARG A 138 -4.63 -3.88 28.80
N PHE A 139 -4.31 -3.30 27.64
CA PHE A 139 -4.02 -1.87 27.55
C PHE A 139 -5.04 -1.07 26.71
N VAL A 140 -5.93 -1.70 25.95
CA VAL A 140 -6.99 -0.96 25.23
C VAL A 140 -7.87 -0.23 26.25
N GLY A 141 -8.15 1.06 26.00
CA GLY A 141 -8.86 1.96 26.89
C GLY A 141 -7.99 2.66 27.94
N VAL A 142 -6.70 2.29 28.09
CA VAL A 142 -5.79 2.97 29.01
C VAL A 142 -5.22 4.21 28.33
N TYR A 143 -5.09 5.32 29.10
CA TYR A 143 -4.41 6.52 28.62
C TYR A 143 -2.93 6.48 28.93
N MET A 144 -2.09 6.73 27.89
CA MET A 144 -0.63 6.81 27.99
C MET A 144 -0.15 8.07 27.28
N ASN A 145 0.61 8.92 27.95
CA ASN A 145 1.12 10.19 27.40
C ASN A 145 0.01 11.05 26.74
N GLY A 146 -1.21 11.06 27.32
CA GLY A 146 -2.36 11.80 26.80
C GLY A 146 -3.04 11.17 25.58
N VAL A 147 -2.66 9.93 25.21
CA VAL A 147 -3.24 9.17 24.09
C VAL A 147 -4.01 7.98 24.64
N GLU A 148 -5.28 7.83 24.22
CA GLU A 148 -6.04 6.62 24.49
C GLU A 148 -5.50 5.47 23.64
N VAL A 149 -5.17 4.38 24.27
CA VAL A 149 -4.67 3.17 23.60
C VAL A 149 -5.85 2.43 22.99
N THR A 150 -5.88 2.34 21.66
CA THR A 150 -6.89 1.58 20.91
C THR A 150 -6.26 0.40 20.19
N GLU A 151 -7.06 -0.60 19.82
CA GLU A 151 -6.55 -1.74 19.06
C GLU A 151 -5.95 -1.32 17.69
N SER A 152 -6.65 -0.44 16.98
CA SER A 152 -6.16 0.10 15.71
C SER A 152 -4.85 0.89 15.87
N GLY A 153 -4.74 1.72 16.93
CA GLY A 153 -3.51 2.44 17.26
C GLY A 153 -2.34 1.48 17.54
N ILE A 154 -2.58 0.40 18.31
CA ILE A 154 -1.58 -0.64 18.56
C ILE A 154 -1.12 -1.31 17.27
N LEU A 155 -2.05 -1.67 16.37
CA LEU A 155 -1.72 -2.33 15.10
C LEU A 155 -0.97 -1.42 14.14
N ALA A 156 -1.33 -0.13 14.07
CA ALA A 156 -0.59 0.86 13.29
C ALA A 156 0.83 1.07 13.85
N ALA A 157 0.98 1.22 15.15
CA ALA A 157 2.30 1.33 15.79
C ALA A 157 3.15 0.07 15.57
N ALA A 158 2.52 -1.12 15.53
CA ALA A 158 3.21 -2.37 15.24
C ALA A 158 3.65 -2.48 13.78
N HIS A 159 2.94 -1.82 12.86
CA HIS A 159 3.40 -1.67 11.48
C HIS A 159 4.66 -0.80 11.39
N LEU A 160 4.65 0.36 12.07
CA LEU A 160 5.76 1.31 12.08
C LEU A 160 7.04 0.72 12.72
N ALA A 161 6.92 0.22 13.96
CA ALA A 161 8.07 -0.08 14.80
C ALA A 161 8.25 -1.58 15.11
N GLY A 162 7.34 -2.41 14.62
CA GLY A 162 7.28 -3.83 14.94
C GLY A 162 6.64 -4.13 16.32
N PRO A 163 6.04 -5.33 16.49
CA PRO A 163 5.29 -5.68 17.68
C PRO A 163 6.15 -5.78 18.95
N GLY A 164 7.46 -6.01 18.83
CA GLY A 164 8.38 -6.04 19.96
C GLY A 164 8.51 -4.69 20.64
N ASN A 165 8.74 -3.64 19.86
CA ASN A 165 8.86 -2.26 20.36
C ASN A 165 7.55 -1.75 20.95
N VAL A 166 6.41 -2.10 20.33
CA VAL A 166 5.09 -1.77 20.89
C VAL A 166 4.86 -2.42 22.26
N LYS A 167 5.32 -3.68 22.46
CA LYS A 167 5.28 -4.30 23.80
C LYS A 167 6.08 -3.53 24.82
N LEU A 168 7.28 -3.08 24.46
CA LEU A 168 8.13 -2.30 25.36
C LEU A 168 7.45 -0.98 25.74
N TYR A 169 6.90 -0.26 24.75
CA TYR A 169 6.13 0.97 24.96
C TYR A 169 4.95 0.76 25.92
N LEU A 170 4.07 -0.20 25.60
CA LEU A 170 2.87 -0.47 26.40
C LEU A 170 3.20 -0.88 27.83
N ARG A 171 4.14 -1.83 27.99
CA ARG A 171 4.52 -2.38 29.31
C ARG A 171 5.29 -1.40 30.18
N SER A 172 5.96 -0.41 29.57
CA SER A 172 6.59 0.69 30.28
C SER A 172 5.64 1.84 30.59
N HIS A 173 4.34 1.71 30.24
CA HIS A 173 3.35 2.78 30.35
C HIS A 173 3.80 4.06 29.61
N GLY A 174 4.29 3.91 28.38
CA GLY A 174 4.72 5.01 27.52
C GLY A 174 6.07 5.64 27.87
N ARG A 175 6.81 5.09 28.85
CA ARG A 175 8.12 5.62 29.23
C ARG A 175 9.22 5.30 28.20
N MET A 176 9.12 4.15 27.53
CA MET A 176 10.06 3.73 26.47
C MET A 176 9.47 4.11 25.11
N GLU A 177 9.58 5.39 24.75
CA GLU A 177 9.19 5.88 23.43
C GLU A 177 10.24 5.50 22.39
N ILE A 178 9.79 5.02 21.25
CA ILE A 178 10.63 4.64 20.12
C ILE A 178 10.09 5.35 18.89
N SER A 179 11.02 5.91 18.10
CA SER A 179 10.71 6.57 16.83
C SER A 179 11.36 5.82 15.66
N ASP A 180 10.77 5.96 14.47
CA ASP A 180 11.35 5.49 13.23
C ASP A 180 12.52 6.37 12.75
N GLY A 181 13.12 6.02 11.60
CA GLY A 181 14.21 6.78 11.00
C GLY A 181 13.84 8.21 10.57
N TYR A 182 12.57 8.54 10.48
CA TYR A 182 12.04 9.87 10.17
C TYR A 182 11.57 10.63 11.42
N GLY A 183 11.76 10.09 12.62
CA GLY A 183 11.38 10.71 13.88
C GLY A 183 9.91 10.54 14.27
N THR A 184 9.17 9.68 13.58
CA THR A 184 7.76 9.39 13.93
C THR A 184 7.71 8.40 15.09
N SER A 185 7.04 8.77 16.19
CA SER A 185 6.99 7.96 17.40
C SER A 185 5.80 7.00 17.43
N ILE A 186 5.93 5.95 18.28
CA ILE A 186 4.85 4.99 18.56
C ILE A 186 3.59 5.70 19.06
N SER A 187 3.73 6.64 20.01
CA SER A 187 2.61 7.40 20.56
C SER A 187 1.88 8.23 19.49
N ASN A 188 2.62 8.85 18.58
CA ASN A 188 2.05 9.61 17.47
C ASN A 188 1.25 8.73 16.51
N TYR A 189 1.76 7.50 16.22
CA TYR A 189 1.01 6.55 15.40
C TYR A 189 -0.23 6.03 16.11
N MET A 190 -0.14 5.69 17.40
CA MET A 190 -1.31 5.30 18.18
C MET A 190 -2.40 6.37 18.17
N LYS A 191 -2.02 7.63 18.38
CA LYS A 191 -2.95 8.77 18.34
C LYS A 191 -3.59 8.93 16.96
N LYS A 192 -2.77 8.91 15.90
CA LYS A 192 -3.22 9.17 14.53
C LYS A 192 -4.19 8.10 14.01
N PHE A 193 -3.95 6.83 14.39
CA PHE A 193 -4.73 5.69 13.91
C PHE A 193 -5.70 5.14 14.97
N SER A 194 -6.03 5.94 15.97
CA SER A 194 -7.06 5.62 16.96
C SER A 194 -8.47 5.62 16.35
N GLY A 195 -9.36 4.77 16.86
CA GLY A 195 -10.79 4.81 16.55
C GLY A 195 -11.23 4.10 15.27
N TYR A 196 -10.33 3.37 14.60
CA TYR A 196 -10.75 2.51 13.50
C TYR A 196 -11.20 1.13 13.98
N ASP A 197 -12.22 0.58 13.31
CA ASP A 197 -12.65 -0.80 13.54
C ASP A 197 -11.74 -1.77 12.78
N VAL A 198 -11.00 -2.56 13.53
CA VAL A 198 -10.08 -3.60 13.04
C VAL A 198 -10.50 -5.00 13.50
N SER A 199 -11.77 -5.14 13.95
CA SER A 199 -12.32 -6.40 14.47
C SER A 199 -12.30 -7.53 13.45
N MET A 200 -12.45 -7.22 12.17
CA MET A 200 -12.41 -8.19 11.08
C MET A 200 -11.06 -8.90 10.90
N ILE A 201 -9.98 -8.35 11.49
CA ILE A 201 -8.66 -8.98 11.40
C ILE A 201 -8.58 -10.12 12.43
N GLU A 202 -8.48 -11.35 11.95
CA GLU A 202 -8.21 -12.49 12.81
C GLU A 202 -6.75 -12.51 13.30
N ALA A 203 -6.55 -12.81 14.57
CA ALA A 203 -5.22 -13.00 15.15
C ALA A 203 -4.66 -14.39 14.80
N LYS A 204 -3.65 -14.48 13.93
CA LYS A 204 -3.03 -15.74 13.50
C LYS A 204 -1.55 -15.81 13.90
N ARG A 205 -1.10 -16.98 14.43
CA ARG A 205 0.25 -17.10 15.00
C ARG A 205 1.38 -16.95 13.99
N ASN A 206 1.31 -17.68 12.90
CA ASN A 206 2.33 -17.72 11.84
C ASN A 206 1.64 -17.74 10.47
N PRO A 207 0.85 -16.71 10.13
CA PRO A 207 0.22 -16.65 8.83
C PRO A 207 1.28 -16.38 7.75
N ARG A 208 1.10 -17.00 6.59
CA ARG A 208 1.97 -16.80 5.42
C ARG A 208 1.12 -16.59 4.16
N ILE A 209 1.77 -16.06 3.13
CA ILE A 209 1.22 -15.90 1.79
C ILE A 209 1.16 -17.27 1.10
#